data_b2246165f80c2472415aadd45bb9d819
#
_entry.id   b2246165f80c2472415aadd45bb9d819
#
_cell.length_a   1.000
_cell.length_b   1.000
_cell.length_c   1.000
_cell.angle_alpha   90.00
_cell.angle_beta   90.00
_cell.angle_gamma   90.00
#
_symmetry.space_group_name_H-M   'P 1'
#
loop_
_entity.id
_entity.type
_entity.pdbx_description
1 polymer ?
#
loop_
_entity_poly.entity_id
_entity_poly.type
_entity_poly.pdbx_seq_one_letter_code
_entity_poly.pdbx_strand_id
1 'polypeptide(L)'
;MTTTPDWVQDAIFYQIFPDRFARSAHNPNDLLTFESWDSPPNPHGFKGGDLYGVAERLDYLKDLGITALYLNPILASASNHRYHTFDYYNVDPLLGGNAAFRFLLDQAHKKNMRVILDGVFNHASRGFWQFHHVLENGTGSAYKDWFFFDPERLNGKKHWGAYPGPHEQKL
;
A
#
# COMPACT_ATOMS: atom_id res chain seq x y z
N MET A 1 6.04 -13.82 24.62
CA MET A 1 5.80 -14.34 23.26
C MET A 1 4.35 -14.08 22.93
N THR A 2 4.07 -13.42 21.82
CA THR A 2 2.70 -13.27 21.33
C THR A 2 2.26 -14.61 20.73
N THR A 3 1.17 -15.18 21.25
CA THR A 3 0.58 -16.40 20.69
C THR A 3 -0.18 -16.05 19.41
N THR A 4 -0.10 -16.90 18.39
CA THR A 4 -0.92 -16.77 17.18
C THR A 4 -2.41 -16.82 17.58
N PRO A 5 -3.25 -15.88 17.11
CA PRO A 5 -4.69 -15.94 17.37
C PRO A 5 -5.31 -17.24 16.86
N ASP A 6 -6.24 -17.82 17.62
CA ASP A 6 -6.84 -19.13 17.31
C ASP A 6 -7.50 -19.18 15.92
N TRP A 7 -8.14 -18.08 15.50
CA TRP A 7 -8.80 -17.99 14.20
C TRP A 7 -7.85 -18.16 12.98
N VAL A 8 -6.54 -17.92 13.18
CA VAL A 8 -5.55 -18.06 12.09
C VAL A 8 -5.32 -19.51 11.72
N GLN A 9 -5.49 -20.45 12.68
CA GLN A 9 -5.23 -21.88 12.46
C GLN A 9 -6.16 -22.48 11.40
N ASP A 10 -7.43 -22.00 11.35
CA ASP A 10 -8.45 -22.49 10.45
C ASP A 10 -8.74 -21.52 9.27
N ALA A 11 -7.95 -20.44 9.16
CA ALA A 11 -8.18 -19.43 8.15
C ALA A 11 -7.68 -19.86 6.77
N ILE A 12 -8.51 -19.64 5.76
CA ILE A 12 -8.12 -19.75 4.35
C ILE A 12 -7.92 -18.33 3.83
N PHE A 13 -6.67 -17.97 3.57
CA PHE A 13 -6.30 -16.64 3.13
C PHE A 13 -6.34 -16.49 1.62
N TYR A 14 -6.82 -15.34 1.16
CA TYR A 14 -6.68 -14.91 -0.22
C TYR A 14 -5.93 -13.57 -0.27
N GLN A 15 -4.77 -13.56 -0.90
CA GLN A 15 -3.98 -12.33 -1.08
C GLN A 15 -4.50 -11.55 -2.28
N ILE A 16 -4.72 -10.26 -2.10
CA ILE A 16 -5.23 -9.35 -3.11
C ILE A 16 -4.24 -8.21 -3.37
N PHE A 17 -3.90 -8.02 -4.64
CA PHE A 17 -3.28 -6.81 -5.15
C PHE A 17 -4.42 -5.90 -5.67
N PRO A 18 -4.87 -4.88 -4.91
CA PRO A 18 -6.13 -4.19 -5.18
C PRO A 18 -6.21 -3.56 -6.58
N ASP A 19 -5.14 -2.92 -7.03
CA ASP A 19 -5.07 -2.30 -8.36
C ASP A 19 -5.39 -3.27 -9.52
N ARG A 20 -5.19 -4.57 -9.31
CA ARG A 20 -5.28 -5.61 -10.34
C ARG A 20 -6.36 -6.66 -10.09
N PHE A 21 -7.18 -6.49 -9.07
CA PHE A 21 -8.17 -7.50 -8.70
C PHE A 21 -9.55 -7.24 -9.29
N ALA A 22 -10.12 -6.07 -9.03
CA ALA A 22 -11.42 -5.68 -9.58
C ALA A 22 -11.56 -4.16 -9.61
N ARG A 23 -12.15 -3.63 -10.69
CA ARG A 23 -12.50 -2.21 -10.83
C ARG A 23 -13.98 -2.05 -10.58
N SER A 24 -14.37 -1.09 -9.74
CA SER A 24 -15.77 -0.71 -9.54
C SER A 24 -16.18 0.48 -10.40
N ALA A 25 -17.50 0.68 -10.50
CA ALA A 25 -18.06 1.92 -11.06
C ALA A 25 -18.19 3.04 -9.99
N HIS A 26 -17.95 2.74 -8.72
CA HIS A 26 -18.12 3.66 -7.58
C HIS A 26 -16.89 4.55 -7.31
N ASN A 27 -15.77 4.25 -7.94
CA ASN A 27 -14.54 5.02 -7.81
C ASN A 27 -14.15 5.66 -9.15
N PRO A 28 -14.87 6.70 -9.59
CA PRO A 28 -14.47 7.45 -10.77
C PRO A 28 -13.16 8.17 -10.45
N ASN A 29 -12.07 7.67 -10.99
CA ASN A 29 -10.76 8.27 -10.78
C ASN A 29 -10.26 8.86 -12.09
N ASP A 30 -10.46 10.17 -12.24
CA ASP A 30 -10.03 10.93 -13.41
C ASP A 30 -8.58 11.43 -13.30
N LEU A 31 -7.88 11.10 -12.20
CA LEU A 31 -6.53 11.60 -11.94
C LEU A 31 -5.45 10.91 -12.78
N LEU A 32 -5.73 9.69 -13.25
CA LEU A 32 -4.78 8.90 -14.02
C LEU A 32 -5.45 8.25 -15.24
N THR A 33 -4.67 8.13 -16.31
CA THR A 33 -5.03 7.25 -17.42
C THR A 33 -4.67 5.81 -17.03
N PHE A 34 -5.68 4.97 -16.86
CA PHE A 34 -5.47 3.56 -16.56
C PHE A 34 -5.10 2.77 -17.82
N GLU A 35 -4.29 1.74 -17.63
CA GLU A 35 -4.04 0.74 -18.68
C GLU A 35 -5.31 -0.03 -19.02
N SER A 36 -5.37 -0.58 -20.25
CA SER A 36 -6.40 -1.55 -20.58
C SER A 36 -6.37 -2.70 -19.56
N TRP A 37 -7.56 -3.08 -19.05
CA TRP A 37 -7.66 -4.14 -18.03
C TRP A 37 -6.96 -5.43 -18.47
N ASP A 38 -7.15 -5.81 -19.73
CA ASP A 38 -6.65 -7.06 -20.32
C ASP A 38 -5.21 -6.96 -20.86
N SER A 39 -4.58 -5.77 -20.82
CA SER A 39 -3.17 -5.66 -21.24
C SER A 39 -2.24 -6.38 -20.27
N PRO A 40 -1.07 -6.86 -20.72
CA PRO A 40 -0.06 -7.42 -19.82
C PRO A 40 0.30 -6.41 -18.72
N PRO A 41 0.48 -6.86 -17.46
CA PRO A 41 0.85 -5.97 -16.38
C PRO A 41 2.28 -5.45 -16.57
N ASN A 42 2.51 -4.18 -16.23
CA ASN A 42 3.85 -3.60 -16.17
C ASN A 42 4.15 -3.00 -14.79
N PRO A 43 5.42 -2.74 -14.45
CA PRO A 43 5.81 -2.25 -13.12
C PRO A 43 5.26 -0.85 -12.78
N HIS A 44 4.94 -0.03 -13.77
CA HIS A 44 4.62 1.39 -13.59
C HIS A 44 3.17 1.74 -13.88
N GLY A 45 2.45 0.91 -14.63
CA GLY A 45 1.05 1.16 -15.02
C GLY A 45 0.06 0.81 -13.92
N PHE A 46 -1.06 1.53 -13.92
CA PHE A 46 -2.19 1.29 -13.03
C PHE A 46 -3.33 0.64 -13.81
N LYS A 47 -3.87 -0.45 -13.27
CA LYS A 47 -5.06 -1.10 -13.83
C LYS A 47 -6.36 -0.47 -13.32
N GLY A 48 -6.30 0.29 -12.23
CA GLY A 48 -7.44 1.00 -11.67
C GLY A 48 -8.42 0.11 -10.90
N GLY A 49 -7.99 -1.05 -10.43
CA GLY A 49 -8.75 -1.79 -9.43
C GLY A 49 -8.80 -1.01 -8.11
N ASP A 50 -9.86 -1.21 -7.33
CA ASP A 50 -10.14 -0.43 -6.12
C ASP A 50 -10.80 -1.28 -5.03
N LEU A 51 -10.96 -0.69 -3.83
CA LEU A 51 -11.50 -1.41 -2.66
C LEU A 51 -13.02 -1.63 -2.76
N TYR A 52 -13.75 -0.81 -3.51
CA TYR A 52 -15.15 -1.09 -3.82
C TYR A 52 -15.26 -2.32 -4.73
N GLY A 53 -14.39 -2.42 -5.75
CA GLY A 53 -14.31 -3.59 -6.61
C GLY A 53 -13.97 -4.86 -5.84
N VAL A 54 -13.08 -4.78 -4.84
CA VAL A 54 -12.82 -5.90 -3.92
C VAL A 54 -14.10 -6.27 -3.16
N ALA A 55 -14.85 -5.29 -2.64
CA ALA A 55 -16.09 -5.53 -1.92
C ALA A 55 -17.17 -6.18 -2.79
N GLU A 56 -17.27 -5.81 -4.07
CA GLU A 56 -18.19 -6.42 -5.04
C GLU A 56 -17.89 -7.89 -5.33
N ARG A 57 -16.66 -8.35 -5.04
CA ARG A 57 -16.21 -9.75 -5.25
C ARG A 57 -16.21 -10.60 -3.98
N LEU A 58 -16.70 -10.11 -2.85
CA LEU A 58 -16.69 -10.86 -1.60
C LEU A 58 -17.55 -12.12 -1.64
N ASP A 59 -18.65 -12.13 -2.39
CA ASP A 59 -19.48 -13.36 -2.53
C ASP A 59 -18.73 -14.43 -3.29
N TYR A 60 -18.07 -14.08 -4.40
CA TYR A 60 -17.19 -14.99 -5.11
C TYR A 60 -16.10 -15.60 -4.21
N LEU A 61 -15.43 -14.76 -3.40
CA LEU A 61 -14.40 -15.22 -2.48
C LEU A 61 -14.95 -16.12 -1.38
N LYS A 62 -16.16 -15.81 -0.87
CA LYS A 62 -16.85 -16.62 0.11
C LYS A 62 -17.24 -17.99 -0.46
N ASP A 63 -17.76 -18.05 -1.68
CA ASP A 63 -18.13 -19.28 -2.36
C ASP A 63 -16.89 -20.17 -2.65
N LEU A 64 -15.72 -19.53 -2.80
CA LEU A 64 -14.42 -20.22 -2.91
C LEU A 64 -13.92 -20.76 -1.54
N GLY A 65 -14.62 -20.45 -0.44
CA GLY A 65 -14.24 -20.89 0.91
C GLY A 65 -13.25 -19.97 1.62
N ILE A 66 -12.99 -18.76 1.11
CA ILE A 66 -12.07 -17.81 1.73
C ILE A 66 -12.67 -17.23 3.02
N THR A 67 -11.88 -17.22 4.09
CA THR A 67 -12.28 -16.70 5.39
C THR A 67 -11.49 -15.46 5.81
N ALA A 68 -10.37 -15.18 5.15
CA ALA A 68 -9.52 -14.04 5.44
C ALA A 68 -8.93 -13.44 4.16
N LEU A 69 -8.98 -12.12 4.06
CA LEU A 69 -8.33 -11.35 3.00
C LEU A 69 -7.01 -10.80 3.51
N TYR A 70 -5.96 -10.95 2.71
CA TYR A 70 -4.69 -10.28 2.90
C TYR A 70 -4.54 -9.23 1.79
N LEU A 71 -4.66 -7.96 2.13
CA LEU A 71 -4.50 -6.88 1.16
C LEU A 71 -3.03 -6.47 1.07
N ASN A 72 -2.45 -6.51 -0.13
CA ASN A 72 -1.21 -5.79 -0.40
C ASN A 72 -1.38 -4.32 -0.01
N PRO A 73 -0.30 -3.54 0.17
CA PRO A 73 -0.41 -2.20 0.73
C PRO A 73 -1.50 -1.35 0.09
N ILE A 74 -2.31 -0.69 0.92
CA ILE A 74 -3.42 0.16 0.49
C ILE A 74 -3.24 1.64 0.85
N LEU A 75 -2.20 1.96 1.63
CA LEU A 75 -1.94 3.33 2.07
C LEU A 75 -1.38 4.18 0.92
N ALA A 76 -1.56 5.50 1.03
CA ALA A 76 -1.24 6.44 -0.05
C ALA A 76 0.21 6.32 -0.52
N SER A 77 0.38 6.16 -1.82
CA SER A 77 1.66 5.87 -2.46
C SER A 77 1.66 6.36 -3.91
N ALA A 78 2.83 6.70 -4.41
CA ALA A 78 3.03 7.05 -5.82
C ALA A 78 3.14 5.83 -6.75
N SER A 79 3.29 4.61 -6.22
CA SER A 79 3.45 3.38 -7.00
C SER A 79 2.18 2.55 -7.03
N ASN A 80 1.95 1.81 -8.11
CA ASN A 80 0.80 0.92 -8.25
C ASN A 80 0.76 -0.19 -7.19
N HIS A 81 1.92 -0.66 -6.74
CA HIS A 81 2.06 -1.69 -5.69
C HIS A 81 1.98 -1.15 -4.27
N ARG A 82 2.06 0.16 -4.06
CA ARG A 82 1.94 0.91 -2.80
C ARG A 82 2.97 0.57 -1.72
N TYR A 83 4.04 -0.14 -2.06
CA TYR A 83 5.17 -0.34 -1.14
C TYR A 83 6.04 0.93 -0.96
N HIS A 84 5.77 2.01 -1.68
CA HIS A 84 6.37 3.32 -1.49
C HIS A 84 5.41 4.25 -0.76
N THR A 85 5.00 3.87 0.46
CA THR A 85 4.06 4.63 1.28
C THR A 85 4.62 6.00 1.66
N PHE A 86 3.86 7.05 1.40
CA PHE A 86 4.20 8.41 1.83
C PHE A 86 3.21 8.99 2.86
N ASP A 87 2.04 8.38 3.04
CA ASP A 87 1.08 8.73 4.08
C ASP A 87 0.53 7.46 4.73
N TYR A 88 0.84 7.27 6.02
CA TYR A 88 0.43 6.10 6.80
C TYR A 88 -0.94 6.27 7.47
N TYR A 89 -1.58 7.44 7.36
CA TYR A 89 -2.88 7.74 7.97
C TYR A 89 -4.04 7.62 6.99
N ASN A 90 -3.75 7.66 5.69
CA ASN A 90 -4.78 7.66 4.66
C ASN A 90 -4.60 6.52 3.68
N VAL A 91 -5.73 5.90 3.34
CA VAL A 91 -5.82 4.97 2.22
C VAL A 91 -5.68 5.74 0.91
N ASP A 92 -5.00 5.14 -0.04
CA ASP A 92 -4.75 5.73 -1.36
C ASP A 92 -6.07 6.15 -2.03
N PRO A 93 -6.20 7.43 -2.45
CA PRO A 93 -7.38 7.90 -3.17
C PRO A 93 -7.69 7.11 -4.44
N LEU A 94 -6.67 6.58 -5.12
CA LEU A 94 -6.84 5.71 -6.30
C LEU A 94 -7.55 4.39 -5.97
N LEU A 95 -7.51 3.97 -4.71
CA LEU A 95 -8.25 2.80 -4.22
C LEU A 95 -9.63 3.17 -3.64
N GLY A 96 -10.05 4.45 -3.72
CA GLY A 96 -11.30 4.95 -3.15
C GLY A 96 -11.15 5.53 -1.73
N GLY A 97 -9.93 5.63 -1.22
CA GLY A 97 -9.63 6.27 0.06
C GLY A 97 -10.21 5.56 1.28
N ASN A 98 -10.23 6.26 2.42
CA ASN A 98 -10.72 5.74 3.70
C ASN A 98 -12.19 5.30 3.65
N ALA A 99 -13.01 5.94 2.81
CA ALA A 99 -14.42 5.58 2.66
C ALA A 99 -14.60 4.19 2.04
N ALA A 100 -13.86 3.90 0.95
CA ALA A 100 -13.89 2.60 0.30
C ALA A 100 -13.36 1.49 1.22
N PHE A 101 -12.32 1.77 2.01
CA PHE A 101 -11.80 0.82 2.97
C PHE A 101 -12.82 0.50 4.07
N ARG A 102 -13.47 1.52 4.64
CA ARG A 102 -14.55 1.31 5.63
C ARG A 102 -15.67 0.47 5.05
N PHE A 103 -16.10 0.79 3.82
CA PHE A 103 -17.13 0.02 3.14
C PHE A 103 -16.72 -1.45 2.97
N LEU A 104 -15.50 -1.72 2.48
CA LEU A 104 -14.98 -3.08 2.33
C LEU A 104 -14.96 -3.83 3.67
N LEU A 105 -14.47 -3.21 4.75
CA LEU A 105 -14.45 -3.81 6.08
C LEU A 105 -15.85 -4.21 6.55
N ASP A 106 -16.82 -3.29 6.42
CA ASP A 106 -18.20 -3.53 6.84
C ASP A 106 -18.81 -4.70 6.04
N GLN A 107 -18.57 -4.78 4.73
CA GLN A 107 -19.08 -5.89 3.91
C GLN A 107 -18.37 -7.22 4.23
N ALA A 108 -17.05 -7.21 4.43
CA ALA A 108 -16.28 -8.40 4.78
C ALA A 108 -16.72 -8.96 6.15
N HIS A 109 -16.87 -8.10 7.14
CA HIS A 109 -17.31 -8.50 8.49
C HIS A 109 -18.74 -9.07 8.50
N LYS A 110 -19.67 -8.51 7.73
CA LYS A 110 -21.01 -9.10 7.54
C LYS A 110 -20.98 -10.52 6.99
N LYS A 111 -19.93 -10.88 6.25
CA LYS A 111 -19.72 -12.21 5.69
C LYS A 111 -18.82 -13.11 6.57
N ASN A 112 -18.49 -12.65 7.80
CA ASN A 112 -17.56 -13.29 8.74
C ASN A 112 -16.15 -13.47 8.16
N MET A 113 -15.73 -12.61 7.24
CA MET A 113 -14.38 -12.59 6.68
C MET A 113 -13.49 -11.63 7.49
N ARG A 114 -12.26 -12.05 7.75
CA ARG A 114 -11.21 -11.20 8.35
C ARG A 114 -10.47 -10.42 7.28
N VAL A 115 -9.95 -9.24 7.63
CA VAL A 115 -9.12 -8.43 6.74
C VAL A 115 -7.79 -8.15 7.42
N ILE A 116 -6.70 -8.44 6.72
CA ILE A 116 -5.33 -8.15 7.14
C ILE A 116 -4.74 -7.17 6.15
N LEU A 117 -4.05 -6.17 6.65
CA LEU A 117 -3.34 -5.18 5.85
C LEU A 117 -1.84 -5.44 5.86
N ASP A 118 -1.23 -5.29 4.70
CA ASP A 118 0.22 -5.22 4.59
C ASP A 118 0.72 -3.89 5.14
N GLY A 119 1.56 -3.96 6.17
CA GLY A 119 2.16 -2.80 6.82
C GLY A 119 3.61 -2.60 6.36
N VAL A 120 3.84 -1.57 5.55
CA VAL A 120 5.20 -1.24 5.06
C VAL A 120 5.94 -0.42 6.12
N PHE A 121 6.53 -1.11 7.10
CA PHE A 121 7.24 -0.46 8.23
C PHE A 121 8.77 -0.57 8.15
N ASN A 122 9.30 -1.27 7.14
CA ASN A 122 10.74 -1.40 6.94
C ASN A 122 11.37 -0.13 6.34
N HIS A 123 10.63 0.59 5.54
CA HIS A 123 11.07 1.81 4.86
C HIS A 123 9.87 2.71 4.59
N ALA A 124 10.16 3.98 4.29
CA ALA A 124 9.18 4.95 3.80
C ALA A 124 9.54 5.40 2.38
N SER A 125 8.57 5.98 1.68
CA SER A 125 8.81 6.66 0.41
C SER A 125 9.66 7.92 0.59
N ARG A 126 10.36 8.34 -0.45
CA ARG A 126 11.00 9.67 -0.49
C ARG A 126 10.00 10.82 -0.34
N GLY A 127 8.73 10.59 -0.71
CA GLY A 127 7.63 11.55 -0.51
C GLY A 127 7.06 11.57 0.92
N PHE A 128 7.55 10.71 1.83
CA PHE A 128 7.13 10.74 3.22
C PHE A 128 7.55 12.05 3.86
N TRP A 129 6.58 12.81 4.36
CA TRP A 129 6.82 14.20 4.76
C TRP A 129 7.95 14.35 5.80
N GLN A 130 7.98 13.49 6.80
CA GLN A 130 9.00 13.52 7.84
C GLN A 130 10.40 13.23 7.30
N PHE A 131 10.50 12.31 6.31
CA PHE A 131 11.75 12.06 5.62
C PHE A 131 12.19 13.27 4.79
N HIS A 132 11.25 13.87 4.05
CA HIS A 132 11.54 15.08 3.27
C HIS A 132 11.99 16.24 4.16
N HIS A 133 11.35 16.42 5.33
CA HIS A 133 11.79 17.42 6.32
C HIS A 133 13.24 17.20 6.78
N VAL A 134 13.68 15.93 6.92
CA VAL A 134 15.10 15.65 7.24
C VAL A 134 16.02 15.99 6.07
N LEU A 135 15.61 15.73 4.83
CA LEU A 135 16.41 16.08 3.64
C LEU A 135 16.64 17.60 3.54
N GLU A 136 15.64 18.42 3.87
CA GLU A 136 15.70 19.88 3.81
C GLU A 136 16.47 20.50 4.99
N ASN A 137 16.33 19.95 6.20
CA ASN A 137 16.81 20.54 7.43
C ASN A 137 18.02 19.82 8.06
N GLY A 138 18.43 18.67 7.49
CA GLY A 138 19.55 17.89 7.99
C GLY A 138 19.45 17.54 9.47
N THR A 139 20.53 17.76 10.21
CA THR A 139 20.60 17.50 11.66
C THR A 139 19.69 18.41 12.51
N GLY A 140 19.18 19.49 11.95
CA GLY A 140 18.21 20.39 12.61
C GLY A 140 16.77 19.87 12.57
N SER A 141 16.49 18.79 11.83
CA SER A 141 15.15 18.22 11.77
C SER A 141 14.73 17.56 13.08
N ALA A 142 13.49 17.82 13.50
CA ALA A 142 12.87 17.13 14.64
C ALA A 142 12.63 15.63 14.37
N TYR A 143 12.69 15.20 13.11
CA TYR A 143 12.42 13.82 12.69
C TYR A 143 13.70 13.02 12.36
N LYS A 144 14.90 13.60 12.59
CA LYS A 144 16.17 12.93 12.27
C LYS A 144 16.30 11.55 12.91
N ASP A 145 15.79 11.39 14.12
CA ASP A 145 15.89 10.16 14.89
C ASP A 145 14.80 9.12 14.53
N TRP A 146 13.93 9.43 13.56
CA TRP A 146 12.94 8.49 13.01
C TRP A 146 13.54 7.53 11.99
N PHE A 147 14.75 7.84 11.51
CA PHE A 147 15.38 7.12 10.40
C PHE A 147 16.81 6.75 10.77
N PHE A 148 17.26 5.63 10.24
CA PHE A 148 18.67 5.25 10.30
C PHE A 148 19.41 5.92 9.14
N PHE A 149 20.20 6.93 9.43
CA PHE A 149 21.02 7.64 8.47
C PHE A 149 22.48 7.27 8.61
N ASP A 150 23.15 7.15 7.47
CA ASP A 150 24.61 7.21 7.42
C ASP A 150 25.04 8.67 7.71
N PRO A 151 25.81 8.95 8.78
CA PRO A 151 26.22 10.31 9.14
C PRO A 151 26.98 11.04 8.02
N GLU A 152 27.73 10.32 7.18
CA GLU A 152 28.45 10.92 6.04
C GLU A 152 27.48 11.38 4.94
N ARG A 153 26.34 10.70 4.81
CA ARG A 153 25.30 11.05 3.83
C ARG A 153 24.46 12.22 4.31
N LEU A 154 24.19 12.33 5.62
CA LEU A 154 23.43 13.45 6.20
C LEU A 154 24.14 14.79 5.99
N ASN A 155 25.47 14.78 5.88
CA ASN A 155 26.29 15.97 5.67
C ASN A 155 26.52 16.31 4.19
N GLY A 156 25.74 15.76 3.26
CA GLY A 156 25.73 16.10 1.84
C GLY A 156 26.91 15.54 1.03
N LYS A 157 27.65 14.58 1.59
CA LYS A 157 28.84 13.99 0.92
C LYS A 157 28.56 12.77 0.03
N LYS A 158 27.38 12.16 0.10
CA LYS A 158 26.99 11.02 -0.75
C LYS A 158 25.49 11.01 -1.08
N HIS A 159 25.14 10.51 -2.27
CA HIS A 159 23.74 10.42 -2.71
C HIS A 159 22.91 9.42 -1.91
N TRP A 160 21.64 9.75 -1.71
CA TRP A 160 20.67 8.98 -0.96
C TRP A 160 20.05 7.86 -1.81
N GLY A 161 20.21 6.62 -1.39
CA GLY A 161 19.47 5.48 -1.89
C GLY A 161 19.08 4.58 -0.73
N ALA A 162 17.79 4.34 -0.52
CA ALA A 162 17.30 3.41 0.51
C ALA A 162 17.64 1.96 0.16
N TYR A 163 17.87 1.69 -1.12
CA TYR A 163 18.35 0.40 -1.62
C TYR A 163 19.55 0.65 -2.54
N PRO A 164 20.65 -0.11 -2.38
CA PRO A 164 21.67 -0.21 -3.41
C PRO A 164 21.05 -0.98 -4.58
N GLY A 165 20.32 -0.30 -5.45
CA GLY A 165 19.86 -0.86 -6.71
C GLY A 165 20.99 -0.91 -7.73
N PRO A 166 20.92 -1.80 -8.74
CA PRO A 166 21.92 -1.86 -9.81
C PRO A 166 21.98 -0.57 -10.64
N HIS A 167 21.07 0.36 -10.40
CA HIS A 167 21.06 1.70 -10.98
C HIS A 167 21.02 2.71 -9.82
N GLU A 168 22.21 3.14 -9.38
CA GLU A 168 22.34 4.44 -8.71
C GLU A 168 21.88 5.51 -9.72
N GLN A 169 20.58 5.79 -9.73
CA GLN A 169 20.09 6.94 -10.47
C GLN A 169 20.62 8.18 -9.74
N LYS A 170 21.62 8.78 -10.36
CA LYS A 170 22.01 10.14 -10.06
C LYS A 170 20.78 11.02 -10.33
N LEU A 171 20.17 11.51 -9.29
CA LEU A 171 19.29 12.68 -9.35
C LEU A 171 20.14 13.89 -9.08
#